data_215d01281fd248735c33a0433eb685d7
#
_entry.id   215d01281fd248735c33a0433eb685d7
#
_cell.length_a   1.000
_cell.length_b   1.000
_cell.length_c   1.000
_cell.angle_alpha   90.00
_cell.angle_beta   90.00
_cell.angle_gamma   90.00
#
_symmetry.space_group_name_H-M   'P 1'
#
loop_
_entity.id
_entity.type
_entity.pdbx_description
1 polymer ?
#
loop_
_entity_poly.entity_id
_entity_poly.type
_entity_poly.pdbx_seq_one_letter_code
_entity_poly.pdbx_strand_id
1 'polypeptide(L)'
;MRADSSTGARLPAPDSILPISNQKSPLPQCRLSRYNLLPAPVKFVYLAVPVLAITLFILHWFSIPVFGHVFAGTVYYYLIYALLGVNIFIGLGASRSQGRKATPWYDYLIAIALFAVLIFFIFNSREIDYHNWDTPPNGWILGSAILLGILAIEAGRRVGGWGYAALLLVGITYPLIASYPWLAENLGGVFYGVAIPFKEVVGSFAFGSDGMLGTPGRLLGDTILGFFLFAGLVMGMGGGNFFMRLATSLKGKVRGGQAKAAVIASAFFGSITGSPVANIAGTGSFTIPTMKEAGYEPEYAAAVEACSSSGCDTVPPVLGGLVFLMVVMFNIDYADVILATLIPSALFYLGLLVQVDGYAAKHKLKPIPPEDIPGWRQVLGEGWYYIAGLAMLVFGMVYMRWGAITPVYAAGLVLALKMTQGSVKHVIASRRQGTPSPEGFFINALRQAEAGLVQTASLINYAAAIFFGMGFILVGLLKTGVAMGVTNWMVNAGGENLYFILFACFIFSVVMGMGGLQRTAYILLAIIAVPALMGISSTLPEFEAYGGIPLLGLNLFFLFYSTLGGITPPVALHSVVA
;
A
#
# COMPACT_ATOMS: atom_id res chain seq x y z
N MET A 1 -2.77 22.09 -58.38
CA MET A 1 -1.89 21.27 -57.54
C MET A 1 -2.78 20.56 -56.51
N ARG A 2 -3.02 19.27 -56.74
CA ARG A 2 -3.83 18.41 -55.85
C ARG A 2 -2.94 17.94 -54.72
N ALA A 3 -3.35 18.13 -53.46
CA ALA A 3 -2.71 17.55 -52.29
C ALA A 3 -3.43 16.23 -51.97
N ASP A 4 -2.66 15.15 -51.99
CA ASP A 4 -3.07 13.81 -51.60
C ASP A 4 -3.32 13.73 -50.09
N SER A 5 -4.53 13.39 -49.70
CA SER A 5 -4.93 13.08 -48.34
C SER A 5 -5.23 11.59 -48.23
N SER A 6 -4.19 10.77 -48.04
CA SER A 6 -4.39 9.35 -47.74
C SER A 6 -3.19 8.75 -46.96
N THR A 7 -3.12 9.06 -45.67
CA THR A 7 -2.44 8.21 -44.71
C THR A 7 -3.37 8.01 -43.51
N GLY A 8 -4.43 7.24 -43.74
CA GLY A 8 -5.18 6.62 -42.67
C GLY A 8 -4.32 5.54 -42.05
N ALA A 9 -3.73 5.83 -40.89
CA ALA A 9 -3.10 4.83 -40.05
C ALA A 9 -4.19 3.83 -39.63
N ARG A 10 -4.21 2.66 -40.28
CA ARG A 10 -5.03 1.52 -39.85
C ARG A 10 -4.57 1.10 -38.47
N LEU A 11 -5.50 1.08 -37.51
CA LEU A 11 -5.29 0.39 -36.24
C LEU A 11 -4.83 -1.05 -36.55
N PRO A 12 -3.85 -1.60 -35.82
CA PRO A 12 -3.45 -2.98 -35.98
C PRO A 12 -4.67 -3.88 -35.70
N ALA A 13 -4.85 -4.90 -36.56
CA ALA A 13 -5.95 -5.85 -36.47
C ALA A 13 -6.05 -6.50 -35.09
N PRO A 14 -7.24 -6.95 -34.63
CA PRO A 14 -7.46 -7.56 -33.31
C PRO A 14 -6.53 -8.76 -32.99
N ASP A 15 -6.01 -9.42 -34.02
CA ASP A 15 -5.02 -10.51 -33.88
C ASP A 15 -3.59 -10.02 -33.65
N SER A 16 -3.31 -8.72 -33.75
CA SER A 16 -2.02 -8.11 -33.45
C SER A 16 -1.84 -7.77 -31.95
N ILE A 17 -2.86 -7.96 -31.12
CA ILE A 17 -2.68 -8.14 -29.70
C ILE A 17 -2.06 -9.54 -29.54
N LEU A 18 -0.74 -9.60 -29.69
CA LEU A 18 0.06 -10.81 -29.56
C LEU A 18 -0.43 -11.63 -28.37
N PRO A 19 -0.59 -12.95 -28.53
CA PRO A 19 -0.91 -13.82 -27.40
C PRO A 19 0.12 -13.54 -26.30
N ILE A 20 -0.34 -13.57 -25.06
CA ILE A 20 0.42 -13.23 -23.83
C ILE A 20 1.82 -13.89 -23.77
N SER A 21 2.06 -14.93 -24.59
CA SER A 21 3.33 -15.64 -24.70
C SER A 21 4.46 -14.87 -25.39
N ASN A 22 4.20 -13.80 -26.14
CA ASN A 22 5.22 -13.10 -26.94
C ASN A 22 5.45 -11.63 -26.58
N GLN A 23 4.73 -11.07 -25.61
CA GLN A 23 5.05 -9.74 -25.11
C GLN A 23 6.31 -9.81 -24.22
N LYS A 24 7.46 -9.48 -24.80
CA LYS A 24 8.64 -8.98 -24.06
C LYS A 24 8.38 -7.56 -23.53
N SER A 25 7.17 -7.27 -23.00
CA SER A 25 6.95 -6.04 -22.30
C SER A 25 7.65 -6.14 -20.93
N PRO A 26 8.53 -5.21 -20.57
CA PRO A 26 9.03 -5.17 -19.21
C PRO A 26 7.80 -5.06 -18.29
N LEU A 27 7.74 -5.96 -17.29
CA LEU A 27 6.72 -5.93 -16.24
C LEU A 27 6.55 -4.48 -15.75
N PRO A 28 5.31 -3.97 -15.52
CA PRO A 28 5.11 -2.66 -14.95
C PRO A 28 5.80 -2.65 -13.58
N GLN A 29 6.99 -2.07 -13.54
CA GLN A 29 7.83 -2.03 -12.35
C GLN A 29 7.64 -0.70 -11.65
N CYS A 30 7.59 -0.74 -10.33
CA CYS A 30 7.83 0.46 -9.57
C CYS A 30 9.09 1.14 -10.09
N ARG A 31 9.04 2.44 -10.41
CA ARG A 31 10.16 3.21 -10.99
C ARG A 31 11.45 3.15 -10.15
N LEU A 32 11.35 2.67 -8.92
CA LEU A 32 12.47 2.48 -7.99
C LEU A 32 13.02 1.05 -7.97
N SER A 33 12.31 0.07 -8.56
CA SER A 33 12.73 -1.34 -8.54
C SER A 33 13.89 -1.59 -9.49
N ARG A 34 14.93 -2.25 -8.98
CA ARG A 34 16.15 -2.63 -9.72
C ARG A 34 16.17 -4.10 -10.14
N TYR A 35 15.10 -4.85 -9.94
CA TYR A 35 15.08 -6.31 -10.12
C TYR A 35 15.74 -6.79 -11.42
N ASN A 36 15.41 -6.17 -12.55
CA ASN A 36 15.96 -6.57 -13.85
C ASN A 36 17.47 -6.35 -13.99
N LEU A 37 18.03 -5.44 -13.19
CA LEU A 37 19.43 -5.03 -13.19
C LEU A 37 20.28 -5.83 -12.20
N LEU A 38 19.66 -6.68 -11.38
CA LEU A 38 20.35 -7.48 -10.37
C LEU A 38 21.10 -8.66 -11.04
N PRO A 39 22.29 -9.02 -10.53
CA PRO A 39 22.97 -10.27 -10.88
C PRO A 39 22.13 -11.50 -10.51
N ALA A 40 22.31 -12.61 -11.22
CA ALA A 40 21.51 -13.82 -11.01
C ALA A 40 21.47 -14.33 -9.55
N PRO A 41 22.59 -14.40 -8.78
CA PRO A 41 22.54 -14.85 -7.39
C PRO A 41 21.74 -13.87 -6.51
N VAL A 42 21.84 -12.57 -6.79
CA VAL A 42 21.12 -11.53 -6.03
C VAL A 42 19.62 -11.54 -6.37
N LYS A 43 19.25 -11.83 -7.62
CA LYS A 43 17.85 -12.08 -8.01
C LYS A 43 17.24 -13.23 -7.21
N PHE A 44 17.99 -14.30 -7.04
CA PHE A 44 17.54 -15.43 -6.22
C PHE A 44 17.26 -15.00 -4.79
N VAL A 45 18.17 -14.28 -4.15
CA VAL A 45 17.97 -13.73 -2.79
C VAL A 45 16.74 -12.81 -2.75
N TYR A 46 16.61 -11.91 -3.73
CA TYR A 46 15.48 -10.97 -3.82
C TYR A 46 14.12 -11.69 -3.90
N LEU A 47 14.03 -12.81 -4.60
CA LEU A 47 12.81 -13.62 -4.71
C LEU A 47 12.61 -14.56 -3.52
N ALA A 48 13.69 -15.05 -2.91
CA ALA A 48 13.61 -15.92 -1.74
C ALA A 48 13.06 -15.18 -0.49
N VAL A 49 13.40 -13.91 -0.33
CA VAL A 49 13.01 -13.11 0.84
C VAL A 49 11.48 -13.04 1.02
N PRO A 50 10.65 -12.65 0.05
CA PRO A 50 9.20 -12.65 0.25
C PRO A 50 8.63 -14.05 0.50
N VAL A 51 9.20 -15.09 -0.11
CA VAL A 51 8.79 -16.48 0.14
C VAL A 51 9.09 -16.86 1.60
N LEU A 52 10.28 -16.55 2.09
CA LEU A 52 10.67 -16.81 3.48
C LEU A 52 9.81 -15.99 4.46
N ALA A 53 9.59 -14.71 4.18
CA ALA A 53 8.74 -13.85 5.02
C ALA A 53 7.30 -14.38 5.12
N ILE A 54 6.72 -14.82 4.01
CA ILE A 54 5.38 -15.41 3.97
C ILE A 54 5.35 -16.77 4.69
N THR A 55 6.39 -17.59 4.51
CA THR A 55 6.51 -18.86 5.23
C THR A 55 6.59 -18.61 6.73
N LEU A 56 7.39 -17.66 7.19
CA LEU A 56 7.46 -17.27 8.60
C LEU A 56 6.11 -16.74 9.11
N PHE A 57 5.40 -15.94 8.32
CA PHE A 57 4.06 -15.47 8.65
C PHE A 57 3.09 -16.63 8.87
N ILE A 58 3.08 -17.63 7.99
CA ILE A 58 2.22 -18.83 8.11
C ILE A 58 2.61 -19.63 9.35
N LEU A 59 3.90 -19.87 9.57
CA LEU A 59 4.40 -20.59 10.75
C LEU A 59 4.03 -19.90 12.06
N HIS A 60 4.17 -18.57 12.10
CA HIS A 60 3.80 -17.76 13.25
C HIS A 60 2.29 -17.78 13.50
N TRP A 61 1.48 -17.57 12.45
CA TRP A 61 0.01 -17.52 12.54
C TRP A 61 -0.58 -18.81 13.09
N PHE A 62 -0.09 -19.96 12.63
CA PHE A 62 -0.55 -21.28 13.09
C PHE A 62 0.22 -21.81 14.28
N SER A 63 1.15 -21.02 14.86
CA SER A 63 2.00 -21.44 15.98
C SER A 63 2.71 -22.77 15.72
N ILE A 64 3.14 -23.00 14.47
CA ILE A 64 3.82 -24.23 14.07
C ILE A 64 5.26 -24.21 14.62
N PRO A 65 5.65 -25.20 15.45
CA PRO A 65 6.99 -25.25 15.98
C PRO A 65 8.01 -25.62 14.90
N VAL A 66 9.10 -24.87 14.82
CA VAL A 66 10.25 -25.17 13.97
C VAL A 66 11.39 -25.57 14.90
N PHE A 67 11.94 -26.77 14.70
CA PHE A 67 12.93 -27.38 15.61
C PHE A 67 12.52 -27.39 17.10
N GLY A 68 11.22 -27.58 17.36
CA GLY A 68 10.67 -27.62 18.72
C GLY A 68 10.41 -26.26 19.37
N HIS A 69 10.66 -25.16 18.67
CA HIS A 69 10.42 -23.79 19.16
C HIS A 69 9.37 -23.09 18.31
N VAL A 70 8.39 -22.45 18.96
CA VAL A 70 7.49 -21.48 18.32
C VAL A 70 8.21 -20.13 18.31
N PHE A 71 8.20 -19.43 17.19
CA PHE A 71 8.78 -18.08 17.12
C PHE A 71 8.02 -17.14 18.06
N ALA A 72 8.68 -16.67 19.13
CA ALA A 72 8.14 -15.62 19.98
C ALA A 72 7.99 -14.30 19.18
N GLY A 73 7.06 -13.43 19.59
CA GLY A 73 6.75 -12.19 18.86
C GLY A 73 8.01 -11.36 18.57
N THR A 74 8.89 -11.15 19.53
CA THR A 74 10.13 -10.37 19.38
C THR A 74 11.07 -10.97 18.34
N VAL A 75 11.32 -12.29 18.39
CA VAL A 75 12.17 -12.99 17.40
C VAL A 75 11.54 -12.92 16.02
N TYR A 76 10.23 -13.14 15.93
CA TYR A 76 9.50 -13.11 14.68
C TYR A 76 9.58 -11.74 14.00
N TYR A 77 9.30 -10.66 14.73
CA TYR A 77 9.32 -9.31 14.15
C TYR A 77 10.72 -8.91 13.69
N TYR A 78 11.77 -9.19 14.47
CA TYR A 78 13.13 -8.92 14.02
C TYR A 78 13.53 -9.74 12.80
N LEU A 79 13.10 -11.01 12.67
CA LEU A 79 13.32 -11.82 11.48
C LEU A 79 12.63 -11.21 10.25
N ILE A 80 11.38 -10.77 10.37
CA ILE A 80 10.66 -10.10 9.28
C ILE A 80 11.39 -8.82 8.87
N TYR A 81 11.79 -7.98 9.83
CA TYR A 81 12.55 -6.77 9.53
C TYR A 81 13.92 -7.07 8.90
N ALA A 82 14.63 -8.11 9.35
CA ALA A 82 15.91 -8.49 8.79
C ALA A 82 15.78 -8.93 7.32
N LEU A 83 14.83 -9.78 7.02
CA LEU A 83 14.57 -10.25 5.66
C LEU A 83 14.16 -9.09 4.75
N LEU A 84 13.12 -8.35 5.12
CA LEU A 84 12.58 -7.28 4.28
C LEU A 84 13.55 -6.11 4.15
N GLY A 85 14.31 -5.80 5.20
CA GLY A 85 15.33 -4.77 5.18
C GLY A 85 16.44 -5.03 4.16
N VAL A 86 16.91 -6.27 4.06
CA VAL A 86 17.85 -6.68 2.99
C VAL A 86 17.26 -6.38 1.61
N ASN A 87 16.02 -6.78 1.41
CA ASN A 87 15.34 -6.58 0.13
C ASN A 87 15.10 -5.10 -0.22
N ILE A 88 14.82 -4.24 0.78
CA ILE A 88 14.67 -2.81 0.59
C ILE A 88 15.94 -2.22 -0.02
N PHE A 89 17.11 -2.47 0.57
CA PHE A 89 18.37 -1.86 0.15
C PHE A 89 18.90 -2.42 -1.16
N ILE A 90 18.69 -3.70 -1.43
CA ILE A 90 19.07 -4.33 -2.69
C ILE A 90 18.13 -3.89 -3.83
N GLY A 91 16.82 -3.89 -3.57
CA GLY A 91 15.79 -3.74 -4.60
C GLY A 91 15.36 -2.32 -4.89
N LEU A 92 15.51 -1.38 -3.92
CA LEU A 92 15.06 0.02 -4.08
C LEU A 92 16.24 0.97 -4.23
N GLY A 93 16.20 1.81 -5.28
CA GLY A 93 17.18 2.86 -5.49
C GLY A 93 17.05 4.00 -4.48
N ALA A 94 18.18 4.58 -4.05
CA ALA A 94 18.21 5.75 -3.17
C ALA A 94 17.61 7.02 -3.81
N SER A 95 17.49 7.07 -5.15
CA SER A 95 16.81 8.13 -5.91
C SER A 95 16.18 7.55 -7.18
N ARG A 96 15.27 8.32 -7.82
CA ARG A 96 14.64 7.92 -9.09
C ARG A 96 15.66 7.66 -10.22
N SER A 97 16.75 8.42 -10.25
CA SER A 97 17.84 8.21 -11.22
C SER A 97 18.65 6.94 -10.94
N GLN A 98 18.84 6.59 -9.67
CA GLN A 98 19.54 5.39 -9.26
C GLN A 98 18.70 4.11 -9.41
N GLY A 99 17.38 4.19 -9.36
CA GLY A 99 16.49 3.06 -9.65
C GLY A 99 16.66 2.47 -11.07
N ARG A 100 17.31 3.23 -11.98
CA ARG A 100 17.65 2.79 -13.36
C ARG A 100 19.08 2.26 -13.51
N LYS A 101 19.86 2.22 -12.43
CA LYS A 101 21.26 1.76 -12.42
C LYS A 101 21.39 0.49 -11.58
N ALA A 102 22.44 -0.30 -11.86
CA ALA A 102 22.79 -1.45 -11.03
C ALA A 102 22.97 -1.04 -9.56
N THR A 103 22.71 -1.98 -8.67
CA THR A 103 22.86 -1.75 -7.22
C THR A 103 24.30 -1.42 -6.89
N PRO A 104 24.59 -0.27 -6.29
CA PRO A 104 25.95 0.11 -5.91
C PRO A 104 26.43 -0.77 -4.73
N TRP A 105 27.75 -0.93 -4.64
CA TRP A 105 28.35 -1.81 -3.62
C TRP A 105 28.01 -1.42 -2.18
N TYR A 106 27.83 -0.11 -1.91
CA TYR A 106 27.46 0.36 -0.57
C TYR A 106 26.05 -0.04 -0.15
N ASP A 107 25.10 -0.24 -1.07
CA ASP A 107 23.75 -0.74 -0.75
C ASP A 107 23.80 -2.19 -0.24
N TYR A 108 24.75 -3.01 -0.74
CA TYR A 108 24.99 -4.35 -0.19
C TYR A 108 25.56 -4.29 1.23
N LEU A 109 26.52 -3.38 1.49
CA LEU A 109 27.06 -3.19 2.84
C LEU A 109 25.98 -2.74 3.83
N ILE A 110 25.12 -1.81 3.43
CA ILE A 110 23.98 -1.35 4.23
C ILE A 110 23.03 -2.52 4.53
N ALA A 111 22.70 -3.35 3.54
CA ALA A 111 21.86 -4.52 3.74
C ALA A 111 22.48 -5.54 4.70
N ILE A 112 23.78 -5.79 4.59
CA ILE A 112 24.52 -6.70 5.49
C ILE A 112 24.57 -6.11 6.90
N ALA A 113 24.84 -4.82 7.06
CA ALA A 113 24.88 -4.16 8.37
C ALA A 113 23.52 -4.23 9.07
N LEU A 114 22.44 -3.95 8.36
CA LEU A 114 21.07 -4.08 8.88
C LEU A 114 20.78 -5.51 9.33
N PHE A 115 21.07 -6.48 8.47
CA PHE A 115 20.85 -7.89 8.76
C PHE A 115 21.65 -8.32 10.01
N ALA A 116 22.92 -7.94 10.10
CA ALA A 116 23.78 -8.27 11.23
C ALA A 116 23.26 -7.68 12.55
N VAL A 117 22.81 -6.41 12.56
CA VAL A 117 22.23 -5.77 13.75
C VAL A 117 20.97 -6.48 14.20
N LEU A 118 20.07 -6.81 13.29
CA LEU A 118 18.82 -7.47 13.63
C LEU A 118 19.03 -8.93 14.08
N ILE A 119 19.97 -9.64 13.47
CA ILE A 119 20.38 -10.98 13.95
C ILE A 119 20.99 -10.89 15.35
N PHE A 120 21.82 -9.88 15.63
CA PHE A 120 22.33 -9.65 16.98
C PHE A 120 21.19 -9.44 17.99
N PHE A 121 20.12 -8.70 17.64
CA PHE A 121 18.95 -8.53 18.52
C PHE A 121 18.14 -9.83 18.68
N ILE A 122 18.05 -10.66 17.64
CA ILE A 122 17.40 -11.97 17.74
C ILE A 122 18.10 -12.87 18.77
N PHE A 123 19.43 -12.92 18.75
CA PHE A 123 20.19 -13.70 19.74
C PHE A 123 20.04 -13.16 21.16
N ASN A 124 19.75 -11.86 21.31
CA ASN A 124 19.53 -11.21 22.60
C ASN A 124 18.03 -11.02 22.92
N SER A 125 17.12 -11.63 22.18
CA SER A 125 15.68 -11.39 22.33
C SER A 125 15.15 -11.68 23.73
N ARG A 126 15.66 -12.71 24.40
CA ARG A 126 15.30 -13.03 25.79
C ARG A 126 15.71 -11.92 26.76
N GLU A 127 16.91 -11.37 26.60
CA GLU A 127 17.39 -10.26 27.42
C GLU A 127 16.57 -8.99 27.17
N ILE A 128 16.19 -8.74 25.91
CA ILE A 128 15.31 -7.63 25.54
C ILE A 128 13.96 -7.76 26.22
N ASP A 129 13.35 -8.95 26.17
CA ASP A 129 12.01 -9.20 26.74
C ASP A 129 12.03 -9.18 28.28
N TYR A 130 13.11 -9.71 28.92
CA TYR A 130 13.19 -9.76 30.39
C TYR A 130 13.60 -8.44 31.04
N HIS A 131 14.55 -7.70 30.42
CA HIS A 131 15.14 -6.51 31.02
C HIS A 131 14.63 -5.21 30.43
N ASN A 132 13.71 -5.28 29.47
CA ASN A 132 13.10 -4.12 28.80
C ASN A 132 14.16 -3.06 28.38
N TRP A 133 14.86 -3.31 27.28
CA TRP A 133 15.96 -2.45 26.80
C TRP A 133 15.47 -1.09 26.25
N ASP A 134 14.31 -0.62 26.64
CA ASP A 134 13.87 0.76 26.35
C ASP A 134 14.94 1.78 26.73
N THR A 135 15.71 1.50 27.78
CA THR A 135 16.95 2.20 28.09
C THR A 135 18.12 1.23 27.87
N PRO A 136 18.84 1.33 26.73
CA PRO A 136 19.94 0.42 26.41
C PRO A 136 20.97 0.30 27.55
N PRO A 137 21.30 -0.92 28.00
CA PRO A 137 22.12 -1.10 29.21
C PRO A 137 23.59 -0.69 29.03
N ASN A 138 24.10 -0.74 27.81
CA ASN A 138 25.50 -0.44 27.52
C ASN A 138 25.70 0.28 26.19
N GLY A 139 26.92 0.81 25.95
CA GLY A 139 27.23 1.60 24.76
C GLY A 139 27.15 0.81 23.43
N TRP A 140 27.40 -0.49 23.43
CA TRP A 140 27.34 -1.32 22.23
C TRP A 140 25.90 -1.54 21.78
N ILE A 141 25.00 -1.79 22.72
CA ILE A 141 23.57 -1.92 22.45
C ILE A 141 23.00 -0.58 21.98
N LEU A 142 23.38 0.53 22.63
CA LEU A 142 23.01 1.86 22.20
C LEU A 142 23.53 2.15 20.78
N GLY A 143 24.78 1.85 20.48
CA GLY A 143 25.38 2.04 19.17
C GLY A 143 24.68 1.24 18.08
N SER A 144 24.31 -0.01 18.36
CA SER A 144 23.57 -0.87 17.43
C SER A 144 22.12 -0.36 17.20
N ALA A 145 21.46 0.14 18.24
CA ALA A 145 20.15 0.76 18.12
C ALA A 145 20.17 2.08 17.32
N ILE A 146 21.22 2.92 17.52
CA ILE A 146 21.44 4.13 16.70
C ILE A 146 21.66 3.75 15.23
N LEU A 147 22.51 2.76 14.96
CA LEU A 147 22.73 2.27 13.60
C LEU A 147 21.43 1.80 12.96
N LEU A 148 20.62 1.01 13.67
CA LEU A 148 19.31 0.59 13.22
C LEU A 148 18.41 1.78 12.90
N GLY A 149 18.38 2.81 13.74
CA GLY A 149 17.62 4.04 13.55
C GLY A 149 18.04 4.78 12.27
N ILE A 150 19.34 4.94 12.03
CA ILE A 150 19.86 5.57 10.80
C ILE A 150 19.42 4.78 9.56
N LEU A 151 19.50 3.45 9.62
CA LEU A 151 19.10 2.57 8.53
C LEU A 151 17.58 2.61 8.27
N ALA A 152 16.78 2.73 9.33
CA ALA A 152 15.34 2.89 9.23
C ALA A 152 14.95 4.23 8.59
N ILE A 153 15.64 5.33 8.94
CA ILE A 153 15.44 6.64 8.31
C ILE A 153 15.81 6.58 6.82
N GLU A 154 16.93 5.95 6.47
CA GLU A 154 17.35 5.81 5.08
C GLU A 154 16.36 4.95 4.28
N ALA A 155 15.84 3.85 4.84
CA ALA A 155 14.81 3.04 4.21
C ALA A 155 13.54 3.86 3.94
N GLY A 156 13.06 4.60 4.94
CA GLY A 156 11.91 5.50 4.83
C GLY A 156 12.12 6.61 3.79
N ARG A 157 13.33 7.21 3.75
CA ARG A 157 13.72 8.25 2.78
C ARG A 157 13.66 7.75 1.34
N ARG A 158 14.05 6.50 1.08
CA ARG A 158 14.02 5.93 -0.29
C ARG A 158 12.62 5.88 -0.88
N VAL A 159 11.61 5.69 -0.05
CA VAL A 159 10.22 5.54 -0.47
C VAL A 159 9.41 6.81 -0.24
N GLY A 160 9.45 7.36 0.97
CA GLY A 160 8.70 8.54 1.37
C GLY A 160 9.40 9.87 1.06
N GLY A 161 10.64 9.83 0.53
CA GLY A 161 11.41 11.03 0.22
C GLY A 161 11.91 11.78 1.46
N TRP A 162 12.47 12.98 1.22
CA TRP A 162 13.03 13.82 2.28
C TRP A 162 11.98 14.34 3.26
N GLY A 163 10.72 14.53 2.83
CA GLY A 163 9.64 14.95 3.73
C GLY A 163 9.37 13.91 4.82
N TYR A 164 9.32 12.64 4.46
CA TYR A 164 9.15 11.55 5.42
C TYR A 164 10.39 11.41 6.34
N ALA A 165 11.59 11.50 5.79
CA ALA A 165 12.83 11.47 6.58
C ALA A 165 12.89 12.62 7.60
N ALA A 166 12.48 13.83 7.21
CA ALA A 166 12.40 14.98 8.12
C ALA A 166 11.41 14.71 9.26
N LEU A 167 10.27 14.10 8.97
CA LEU A 167 9.30 13.72 9.99
C LEU A 167 9.87 12.70 10.99
N LEU A 168 10.62 11.69 10.51
CA LEU A 168 11.28 10.73 11.39
C LEU A 168 12.32 11.42 12.28
N LEU A 169 13.07 12.38 11.72
CA LEU A 169 14.02 13.18 12.50
C LEU A 169 13.31 14.03 13.55
N VAL A 170 12.16 14.60 13.24
CA VAL A 170 11.31 15.30 14.24
C VAL A 170 10.89 14.33 15.33
N GLY A 171 10.46 13.10 14.99
CA GLY A 171 10.10 12.06 15.96
C GLY A 171 11.24 11.70 16.93
N ILE A 172 12.50 11.81 16.48
CA ILE A 172 13.69 11.59 17.32
C ILE A 172 14.06 12.82 18.14
N THR A 173 14.05 14.01 17.53
CA THR A 173 14.57 15.23 18.16
C THR A 173 13.55 15.91 19.07
N TYR A 174 12.28 15.85 18.71
CA TYR A 174 11.22 16.47 19.50
C TYR A 174 11.15 15.97 20.97
N PRO A 175 11.25 14.65 21.27
CA PRO A 175 11.26 14.18 22.65
C PRO A 175 12.36 14.80 23.52
N LEU A 176 13.50 15.19 22.92
CA LEU A 176 14.62 15.78 23.64
C LEU A 176 14.32 17.19 24.15
N ILE A 177 13.42 17.90 23.47
CA ILE A 177 13.07 19.29 23.74
C ILE A 177 11.62 19.47 24.21
N ALA A 178 10.87 18.37 24.37
CA ALA A 178 9.43 18.42 24.68
C ALA A 178 9.10 19.20 25.95
N SER A 179 10.00 19.24 26.94
CA SER A 179 9.83 20.01 28.19
C SER A 179 10.45 21.42 28.15
N TYR A 180 10.86 21.92 26.98
CA TYR A 180 11.48 23.24 26.90
C TYR A 180 10.45 24.35 27.17
N PRO A 181 10.69 25.27 28.10
CA PRO A 181 9.70 26.25 28.55
C PRO A 181 9.10 27.11 27.42
N TRP A 182 9.91 27.41 26.39
CA TRP A 182 9.48 28.16 25.21
C TRP A 182 8.26 27.52 24.50
N LEU A 183 8.15 26.18 24.49
CA LEU A 183 7.00 25.46 23.91
C LEU A 183 5.72 25.74 24.71
N ALA A 184 5.82 25.83 26.05
CA ALA A 184 4.70 26.16 26.89
C ALA A 184 4.25 27.62 26.70
N GLU A 185 5.21 28.55 26.68
CA GLU A 185 4.95 30.00 26.64
C GLU A 185 4.44 30.50 25.29
N ASN A 186 5.02 29.97 24.16
CA ASN A 186 4.74 30.51 22.84
C ASN A 186 3.74 29.69 22.03
N LEU A 187 3.53 28.42 22.38
CA LEU A 187 2.61 27.52 21.68
C LEU A 187 1.42 27.09 22.56
N GLY A 188 1.13 27.86 23.59
CA GLY A 188 -0.02 27.62 24.49
C GLY A 188 0.02 26.27 25.21
N GLY A 189 1.20 25.72 25.43
CA GLY A 189 1.39 24.42 26.07
C GLY A 189 1.02 23.20 25.23
N VAL A 190 0.56 23.40 24.00
CA VAL A 190 0.05 22.33 23.11
C VAL A 190 1.11 21.25 22.86
N PHE A 191 2.33 21.71 22.59
CA PHE A 191 3.48 20.84 22.31
C PHE A 191 4.41 20.69 23.53
N TYR A 192 3.98 21.07 24.70
CA TYR A 192 4.72 20.86 25.93
C TYR A 192 4.45 19.47 26.47
N GLY A 193 5.52 18.70 26.74
CA GLY A 193 5.41 17.32 27.20
C GLY A 193 6.60 16.90 28.06
N VAL A 194 6.72 15.62 28.30
CA VAL A 194 7.84 15.06 29.05
C VAL A 194 9.07 14.93 28.14
N ALA A 195 10.19 15.55 28.55
CA ALA A 195 11.46 15.33 27.85
C ALA A 195 11.98 13.91 28.10
N ILE A 196 12.43 13.27 27.03
CA ILE A 196 12.96 11.91 27.08
C ILE A 196 14.41 11.96 26.63
N PRO A 197 15.35 11.37 27.37
CA PRO A 197 16.75 11.31 26.99
C PRO A 197 16.95 10.57 25.65
N PHE A 198 17.89 11.02 24.83
CA PHE A 198 18.19 10.43 23.52
C PHE A 198 18.39 8.90 23.57
N LYS A 199 19.06 8.42 24.62
CA LYS A 199 19.29 6.99 24.88
C LYS A 199 17.97 6.20 24.96
N GLU A 200 16.97 6.77 25.63
CA GLU A 200 15.66 6.16 25.79
C GLU A 200 14.80 6.28 24.52
N VAL A 201 14.87 7.40 23.80
CA VAL A 201 14.19 7.54 22.50
C VAL A 201 14.64 6.45 21.52
N VAL A 202 15.95 6.26 21.40
CA VAL A 202 16.52 5.25 20.50
C VAL A 202 16.27 3.83 20.99
N GLY A 203 16.34 3.59 22.28
CA GLY A 203 16.03 2.30 22.88
C GLY A 203 14.56 1.91 22.69
N SER A 204 13.65 2.83 23.00
CA SER A 204 12.22 2.62 22.78
C SER A 204 11.86 2.38 21.32
N PHE A 205 12.53 3.06 20.39
CA PHE A 205 12.35 2.78 18.95
C PHE A 205 12.77 1.34 18.60
N ALA A 206 13.95 0.90 19.05
CA ALA A 206 14.51 -0.38 18.63
C ALA A 206 13.89 -1.59 19.38
N PHE A 207 13.58 -1.43 20.66
CA PHE A 207 13.24 -2.51 21.59
C PHE A 207 11.85 -2.37 22.22
N GLY A 208 11.28 -1.16 22.24
CA GLY A 208 10.03 -0.86 22.93
C GLY A 208 8.79 -1.30 22.19
N SER A 209 7.71 -1.49 22.97
CA SER A 209 6.37 -1.77 22.45
C SER A 209 5.75 -0.60 21.66
N ASP A 210 6.22 0.61 21.86
CA ASP A 210 5.80 1.80 21.09
C ASP A 210 6.66 2.00 19.82
N GLY A 211 7.77 1.27 19.70
CA GLY A 211 8.71 1.30 18.59
C GLY A 211 8.47 0.22 17.54
N MET A 212 9.57 -0.35 17.03
CA MET A 212 9.53 -1.36 15.97
C MET A 212 8.76 -2.62 16.34
N LEU A 213 8.84 -3.08 17.60
CA LEU A 213 8.19 -4.30 18.08
C LEU A 213 6.69 -4.14 18.33
N GLY A 214 6.21 -2.91 18.42
CA GLY A 214 4.81 -2.59 18.66
C GLY A 214 3.95 -2.55 17.40
N THR A 215 3.20 -1.46 17.24
CA THR A 215 2.30 -1.26 16.10
C THR A 215 2.95 -1.47 14.73
N PRO A 216 4.16 -0.93 14.43
CA PRO A 216 4.81 -1.15 13.13
C PRO A 216 5.14 -2.63 12.87
N GLY A 217 5.64 -3.35 13.87
CA GLY A 217 5.96 -4.78 13.76
C GLY A 217 4.72 -5.63 13.51
N ARG A 218 3.66 -5.39 14.28
CA ARG A 218 2.38 -6.09 14.12
C ARG A 218 1.75 -5.82 12.75
N LEU A 219 1.77 -4.58 12.29
CA LEU A 219 1.28 -4.24 10.96
C LEU A 219 2.04 -4.99 9.87
N LEU A 220 3.36 -4.92 9.91
CA LEU A 220 4.20 -5.51 8.90
C LEU A 220 4.17 -7.05 8.98
N GLY A 221 4.33 -7.61 10.17
CA GLY A 221 4.43 -9.06 10.39
C GLY A 221 3.08 -9.77 10.33
N ASP A 222 2.07 -9.26 11.03
CA ASP A 222 0.84 -10.03 11.26
C ASP A 222 -0.27 -9.71 10.26
N THR A 223 -0.20 -8.57 9.52
CA THR A 223 -1.33 -8.12 8.71
C THR A 223 -0.99 -7.98 7.23
N ILE A 224 0.02 -7.19 6.90
CA ILE A 224 0.24 -6.69 5.54
C ILE A 224 0.80 -7.76 4.59
N LEU A 225 1.61 -8.70 5.09
CA LEU A 225 2.28 -9.71 4.27
C LEU A 225 1.31 -10.53 3.42
N GLY A 226 0.21 -11.00 4.02
CA GLY A 226 -0.80 -11.77 3.31
C GLY A 226 -1.48 -10.98 2.18
N PHE A 227 -1.85 -9.73 2.45
CA PHE A 227 -2.50 -8.86 1.45
C PHE A 227 -1.58 -8.55 0.27
N PHE A 228 -0.30 -8.29 0.53
CA PHE A 228 0.65 -8.02 -0.54
C PHE A 228 1.04 -9.26 -1.33
N LEU A 229 1.00 -10.44 -0.70
CA LEU A 229 1.11 -11.70 -1.44
C LEU A 229 -0.05 -11.83 -2.44
N PHE A 230 -1.28 -11.67 -1.97
CA PHE A 230 -2.46 -11.77 -2.83
C PHE A 230 -2.41 -10.75 -3.97
N ALA A 231 -2.20 -9.47 -3.64
CA ALA A 231 -2.11 -8.40 -4.63
C ALA A 231 -0.98 -8.64 -5.63
N GLY A 232 0.23 -8.95 -5.17
CA GLY A 232 1.39 -9.17 -6.01
C GLY A 232 1.23 -10.38 -6.95
N LEU A 233 0.68 -11.49 -6.46
CA LEU A 233 0.38 -12.65 -7.31
C LEU A 233 -0.67 -12.31 -8.37
N VAL A 234 -1.79 -11.69 -8.00
CA VAL A 234 -2.83 -11.32 -8.96
C VAL A 234 -2.27 -10.36 -10.01
N MET A 235 -1.50 -9.34 -9.61
CA MET A 235 -0.87 -8.39 -10.54
C MET A 235 0.13 -9.07 -11.48
N GLY A 236 1.07 -9.81 -10.94
CA GLY A 236 2.13 -10.46 -11.72
C GLY A 236 1.62 -11.56 -12.66
N MET A 237 0.49 -12.17 -12.31
CA MET A 237 -0.17 -13.16 -13.15
C MET A 237 -1.09 -12.55 -14.23
N GLY A 238 -1.16 -11.22 -14.36
CA GLY A 238 -1.92 -10.55 -15.42
C GLY A 238 -3.34 -10.12 -15.03
N GLY A 239 -3.63 -10.04 -13.72
CA GLY A 239 -4.92 -9.58 -13.21
C GLY A 239 -5.29 -8.17 -13.68
N GLY A 240 -4.32 -7.25 -13.78
CA GLY A 240 -4.56 -5.90 -14.30
C GLY A 240 -5.16 -5.88 -15.71
N ASN A 241 -4.58 -6.66 -16.62
CA ASN A 241 -5.10 -6.78 -17.99
C ASN A 241 -6.51 -7.43 -18.01
N PHE A 242 -6.74 -8.43 -17.17
CA PHE A 242 -8.06 -9.03 -17.03
C PHE A 242 -9.13 -8.01 -16.61
N PHE A 243 -8.87 -7.24 -15.55
CA PHE A 243 -9.84 -6.24 -15.06
C PHE A 243 -10.06 -5.11 -16.05
N MET A 244 -9.03 -4.69 -16.79
CA MET A 244 -9.17 -3.72 -17.87
C MET A 244 -10.11 -4.25 -18.98
N ARG A 245 -9.87 -5.45 -19.48
CA ARG A 245 -10.71 -6.08 -20.51
C ARG A 245 -12.14 -6.30 -20.01
N LEU A 246 -12.31 -6.67 -18.74
CA LEU A 246 -13.63 -6.80 -18.13
C LEU A 246 -14.35 -5.46 -18.08
N ALA A 247 -13.71 -4.39 -17.63
CA ALA A 247 -14.28 -3.05 -17.58
C ALA A 247 -14.67 -2.55 -18.98
N THR A 248 -13.82 -2.76 -19.98
CA THR A 248 -14.10 -2.43 -21.39
C THR A 248 -15.31 -3.21 -21.91
N SER A 249 -15.43 -4.49 -21.59
CA SER A 249 -16.57 -5.31 -21.99
C SER A 249 -17.91 -4.83 -21.40
N LEU A 250 -17.86 -4.27 -20.19
CA LEU A 250 -19.05 -3.79 -19.47
C LEU A 250 -19.51 -2.40 -19.93
N LYS A 251 -18.59 -1.48 -20.18
CA LYS A 251 -18.89 -0.06 -20.41
C LYS A 251 -18.40 0.52 -21.75
N GLY A 252 -17.72 -0.25 -22.57
CA GLY A 252 -17.23 0.23 -23.86
C GLY A 252 -18.31 0.71 -24.83
N LYS A 253 -19.50 0.13 -24.78
CA LYS A 253 -20.63 0.43 -25.67
C LYS A 253 -21.32 1.77 -25.39
N VAL A 254 -21.08 2.40 -24.26
CA VAL A 254 -21.74 3.67 -23.90
C VAL A 254 -20.88 4.86 -24.27
N ARG A 255 -21.52 6.05 -24.38
CA ARG A 255 -20.82 7.32 -24.62
C ARG A 255 -19.66 7.48 -23.62
N GLY A 256 -18.49 7.87 -24.13
CA GLY A 256 -17.28 8.01 -23.29
C GLY A 256 -16.80 6.68 -22.69
N GLY A 257 -17.05 5.56 -23.37
CA GLY A 257 -16.78 4.21 -22.90
C GLY A 257 -15.35 3.99 -22.44
N GLN A 258 -14.36 4.63 -23.10
CA GLN A 258 -12.94 4.53 -22.76
C GLN A 258 -12.65 5.02 -21.34
N ALA A 259 -13.09 6.24 -20.99
CA ALA A 259 -12.86 6.80 -19.67
C ALA A 259 -13.71 6.11 -18.59
N LYS A 260 -14.93 5.68 -18.90
CA LYS A 260 -15.75 4.88 -17.98
C LYS A 260 -15.11 3.51 -17.71
N ALA A 261 -14.55 2.87 -18.73
CA ALA A 261 -13.82 1.63 -18.59
C ALA A 261 -12.55 1.85 -17.74
N ALA A 262 -11.83 2.97 -17.93
CA ALA A 262 -10.68 3.33 -17.10
C ALA A 262 -11.06 3.47 -15.62
N VAL A 263 -12.12 4.21 -15.30
CA VAL A 263 -12.62 4.39 -13.92
C VAL A 263 -12.96 3.05 -13.27
N ILE A 264 -13.67 2.16 -13.97
CA ILE A 264 -14.07 0.86 -13.46
C ILE A 264 -12.86 -0.08 -13.33
N ALA A 265 -11.94 -0.08 -14.31
CA ALA A 265 -10.73 -0.86 -14.25
C ALA A 265 -9.85 -0.45 -13.06
N SER A 266 -9.69 0.87 -12.84
CA SER A 266 -8.98 1.40 -11.68
C SER A 266 -9.65 1.04 -10.36
N ALA A 267 -11.00 1.00 -10.30
CA ALA A 267 -11.71 0.53 -9.11
C ALA A 267 -11.41 -0.95 -8.80
N PHE A 268 -11.53 -1.83 -9.81
CA PHE A 268 -11.23 -3.25 -9.64
C PHE A 268 -9.75 -3.52 -9.31
N PHE A 269 -8.85 -2.85 -10.01
CA PHE A 269 -7.43 -3.00 -9.76
C PHE A 269 -7.03 -2.39 -8.41
N GLY A 270 -7.63 -1.26 -8.06
CA GLY A 270 -7.48 -0.58 -6.78
C GLY A 270 -7.91 -1.44 -5.60
N SER A 271 -9.04 -2.15 -5.73
CA SER A 271 -9.55 -3.06 -4.70
C SER A 271 -8.60 -4.23 -4.37
N ILE A 272 -7.58 -4.45 -5.18
CA ILE A 272 -6.56 -5.48 -4.98
C ILE A 272 -5.24 -4.86 -4.51
N THR A 273 -4.85 -3.71 -5.08
CA THR A 273 -3.53 -3.13 -4.84
C THR A 273 -3.47 -2.26 -3.60
N GLY A 274 -4.57 -1.59 -3.24
CA GLY A 274 -4.63 -0.63 -2.15
C GLY A 274 -3.56 0.47 -2.24
N SER A 275 -3.07 0.80 -3.46
CA SER A 275 -2.03 1.81 -3.68
C SER A 275 -2.30 2.63 -4.94
N PRO A 276 -2.59 3.95 -4.80
CA PRO A 276 -2.84 4.83 -5.94
C PRO A 276 -1.73 4.82 -6.97
N VAL A 277 -0.48 4.91 -6.52
CA VAL A 277 0.69 4.93 -7.41
C VAL A 277 0.85 3.62 -8.17
N ALA A 278 0.64 2.48 -7.50
CA ALA A 278 0.68 1.17 -8.16
C ALA A 278 -0.49 1.00 -9.16
N ASN A 279 -1.66 1.54 -8.81
CA ASN A 279 -2.83 1.54 -9.69
C ASN A 279 -2.57 2.34 -10.97
N ILE A 280 -2.14 3.61 -10.86
CA ILE A 280 -1.77 4.45 -12.01
C ILE A 280 -0.72 3.77 -12.89
N ALA A 281 0.31 3.19 -12.30
CA ALA A 281 1.35 2.49 -13.05
C ALA A 281 0.82 1.24 -13.78
N GLY A 282 -0.14 0.54 -13.17
CA GLY A 282 -0.73 -0.68 -13.70
C GLY A 282 -1.78 -0.42 -14.77
N THR A 283 -2.72 0.49 -14.54
CA THR A 283 -3.82 0.78 -15.45
C THR A 283 -3.52 1.94 -16.40
N GLY A 284 -2.90 3.02 -15.91
CA GLY A 284 -2.68 4.25 -16.66
C GLY A 284 -1.83 4.08 -17.92
N SER A 285 -0.91 3.11 -17.94
CA SER A 285 -0.13 2.79 -19.14
C SER A 285 -0.97 2.36 -20.34
N PHE A 286 -2.19 1.89 -20.10
CA PHE A 286 -3.17 1.49 -21.14
C PHE A 286 -4.34 2.46 -21.26
N THR A 287 -4.88 2.91 -20.14
CA THR A 287 -6.09 3.76 -20.10
C THR A 287 -5.83 5.14 -20.66
N ILE A 288 -4.70 5.78 -20.32
CA ILE A 288 -4.40 7.13 -20.79
C ILE A 288 -4.23 7.17 -22.31
N PRO A 289 -3.41 6.31 -22.96
CA PRO A 289 -3.33 6.27 -24.42
C PRO A 289 -4.69 6.01 -25.08
N THR A 290 -5.47 5.04 -24.59
CA THR A 290 -6.78 4.71 -25.15
C THR A 290 -7.78 5.86 -25.05
N MET A 291 -7.78 6.62 -23.96
CA MET A 291 -8.59 7.83 -23.82
C MET A 291 -8.15 8.93 -24.80
N LYS A 292 -6.84 9.13 -24.97
CA LYS A 292 -6.30 10.11 -25.96
C LYS A 292 -6.68 9.75 -27.38
N GLU A 293 -6.57 8.49 -27.77
CA GLU A 293 -7.01 8.00 -29.08
C GLU A 293 -8.51 8.19 -29.31
N ALA A 294 -9.31 8.16 -28.26
CA ALA A 294 -10.74 8.41 -28.30
C ALA A 294 -11.13 9.91 -28.34
N GLY A 295 -10.14 10.81 -28.34
CA GLY A 295 -10.34 12.26 -28.44
C GLY A 295 -10.47 12.98 -27.09
N TYR A 296 -10.09 12.35 -25.97
CA TYR A 296 -9.96 13.06 -24.71
C TYR A 296 -8.69 13.92 -24.72
N GLU A 297 -8.76 15.11 -24.14
CA GLU A 297 -7.58 15.94 -23.89
C GLU A 297 -6.59 15.19 -22.99
N PRO A 298 -5.27 15.26 -23.29
CA PRO A 298 -4.26 14.51 -22.53
C PRO A 298 -4.30 14.77 -21.03
N GLU A 299 -4.51 16.03 -20.63
CA GLU A 299 -4.62 16.47 -19.25
C GLU A 299 -5.84 15.88 -18.56
N TYR A 300 -6.98 15.85 -19.27
CA TYR A 300 -8.20 15.25 -18.75
C TYR A 300 -8.07 13.72 -18.62
N ALA A 301 -7.45 13.06 -19.59
CA ALA A 301 -7.18 11.62 -19.51
C ALA A 301 -6.30 11.26 -18.31
N ALA A 302 -5.24 12.05 -18.08
CA ALA A 302 -4.38 11.89 -16.91
C ALA A 302 -5.13 12.18 -15.59
N ALA A 303 -5.98 13.21 -15.56
CA ALA A 303 -6.79 13.54 -14.39
C ALA A 303 -7.81 12.44 -14.05
N VAL A 304 -8.49 11.85 -15.04
CA VAL A 304 -9.40 10.71 -14.83
C VAL A 304 -8.65 9.53 -14.21
N GLU A 305 -7.47 9.21 -14.72
CA GLU A 305 -6.65 8.12 -14.18
C GLU A 305 -6.16 8.43 -12.76
N ALA A 306 -5.67 9.65 -12.51
CA ALA A 306 -5.21 10.05 -11.18
C ALA A 306 -6.33 10.00 -10.14
N CYS A 307 -7.51 10.55 -10.47
CA CYS A 307 -8.66 10.54 -9.56
C CYS A 307 -9.19 9.13 -9.31
N SER A 308 -9.39 8.33 -10.37
CA SER A 308 -9.92 6.97 -10.22
C SER A 308 -8.96 6.07 -9.44
N SER A 309 -7.66 6.23 -9.65
CA SER A 309 -6.65 5.49 -8.89
C SER A 309 -6.53 5.94 -7.44
N SER A 310 -6.81 7.21 -7.13
CA SER A 310 -6.80 7.71 -5.75
C SER A 310 -7.85 7.07 -4.87
N GLY A 311 -8.99 6.67 -5.44
CA GLY A 311 -10.03 5.94 -4.73
C GLY A 311 -9.62 4.53 -4.24
N CYS A 312 -8.51 3.98 -4.71
CA CYS A 312 -8.10 2.62 -4.34
C CYS A 312 -7.78 2.44 -2.86
N ASP A 313 -7.35 3.51 -2.17
CA ASP A 313 -7.10 3.47 -0.72
C ASP A 313 -8.38 3.19 0.09
N THR A 314 -9.54 3.42 -0.51
CA THR A 314 -10.85 3.31 0.15
C THR A 314 -11.74 2.21 -0.39
N VAL A 315 -11.34 1.56 -1.50
CA VAL A 315 -12.16 0.49 -2.14
C VAL A 315 -11.90 -0.87 -1.50
N PRO A 316 -12.95 -1.52 -0.94
CA PRO A 316 -12.79 -2.88 -0.45
C PRO A 316 -12.58 -3.87 -1.61
N PRO A 317 -12.03 -5.07 -1.35
CA PRO A 317 -11.75 -5.65 -0.05
C PRO A 317 -10.35 -5.40 0.52
N VAL A 318 -9.33 -4.97 -0.26
CA VAL A 318 -7.96 -4.85 0.27
C VAL A 318 -7.75 -3.53 0.98
N LEU A 319 -8.30 -2.43 0.45
CA LEU A 319 -8.13 -1.07 0.99
C LEU A 319 -6.65 -0.61 0.97
N GLY A 320 -6.39 0.60 1.42
CA GLY A 320 -5.03 1.14 1.50
C GLY A 320 -4.30 0.74 2.78
N GLY A 321 -2.96 0.90 2.77
CA GLY A 321 -2.11 0.56 3.92
C GLY A 321 -2.47 1.31 5.21
N LEU A 322 -3.12 2.48 5.12
CA LEU A 322 -3.59 3.24 6.28
C LEU A 322 -4.73 2.56 7.04
N VAL A 323 -5.55 1.79 6.34
CA VAL A 323 -6.64 1.03 6.96
C VAL A 323 -6.10 -0.05 7.89
N PHE A 324 -5.01 -0.69 7.53
CA PHE A 324 -4.37 -1.67 8.42
C PHE A 324 -3.83 -1.01 9.68
N LEU A 325 -3.30 0.21 9.56
CA LEU A 325 -2.88 1.00 10.72
C LEU A 325 -4.07 1.30 11.64
N MET A 326 -5.20 1.73 11.09
CA MET A 326 -6.45 1.95 11.83
C MET A 326 -6.89 0.70 12.60
N VAL A 327 -6.94 -0.44 11.92
CA VAL A 327 -7.34 -1.74 12.50
C VAL A 327 -6.46 -2.10 13.70
N VAL A 328 -5.14 -1.98 13.57
CA VAL A 328 -4.20 -2.36 14.63
C VAL A 328 -4.18 -1.33 15.78
N MET A 329 -4.16 -0.04 15.46
CA MET A 329 -4.10 1.02 16.49
C MET A 329 -5.34 1.05 17.37
N PHE A 330 -6.51 0.86 16.78
CA PHE A 330 -7.78 1.01 17.48
C PHE A 330 -8.50 -0.33 17.76
N ASN A 331 -7.84 -1.44 17.42
CA ASN A 331 -8.41 -2.80 17.55
C ASN A 331 -9.80 -2.94 16.92
N ILE A 332 -9.98 -2.34 15.73
CA ILE A 332 -11.23 -2.40 14.95
C ILE A 332 -11.21 -3.67 14.09
N ASP A 333 -12.33 -4.37 13.99
CA ASP A 333 -12.43 -5.52 13.08
C ASP A 333 -12.34 -5.04 11.63
N TYR A 334 -11.46 -5.66 10.86
CA TYR A 334 -11.28 -5.31 9.45
C TYR A 334 -12.55 -5.54 8.61
N ALA A 335 -13.38 -6.51 8.99
CA ALA A 335 -14.67 -6.75 8.33
C ALA A 335 -15.60 -5.54 8.46
N ASP A 336 -15.63 -4.91 9.62
CA ASP A 336 -16.47 -3.74 9.86
C ASP A 336 -15.97 -2.54 9.03
N VAL A 337 -14.66 -2.41 8.84
CA VAL A 337 -14.08 -1.40 7.95
C VAL A 337 -14.47 -1.64 6.49
N ILE A 338 -14.38 -2.89 6.01
CA ILE A 338 -14.82 -3.27 4.66
C ILE A 338 -16.27 -2.84 4.44
N LEU A 339 -17.17 -3.18 5.36
CA LEU A 339 -18.60 -2.88 5.25
C LEU A 339 -18.85 -1.36 5.27
N ALA A 340 -18.20 -0.64 6.17
CA ALA A 340 -18.37 0.81 6.31
C ALA A 340 -17.84 1.59 5.10
N THR A 341 -16.81 1.09 4.42
CA THR A 341 -16.23 1.76 3.23
C THR A 341 -17.00 1.49 1.94
N LEU A 342 -17.90 0.50 1.88
CA LEU A 342 -18.64 0.16 0.66
C LEU A 342 -19.43 1.35 0.09
N ILE A 343 -20.23 2.02 0.94
CA ILE A 343 -21.10 3.11 0.49
C ILE A 343 -20.28 4.34 0.06
N PRO A 344 -19.33 4.86 0.86
CA PRO A 344 -18.49 5.98 0.45
C PRO A 344 -17.72 5.71 -0.84
N SER A 345 -17.15 4.52 -0.99
CA SER A 345 -16.42 4.13 -2.20
C SER A 345 -17.33 4.05 -3.42
N ALA A 346 -18.52 3.46 -3.28
CA ALA A 346 -19.50 3.41 -4.36
C ALA A 346 -19.93 4.81 -4.81
N LEU A 347 -20.17 5.73 -3.86
CA LEU A 347 -20.51 7.11 -4.16
C LEU A 347 -19.36 7.86 -4.85
N PHE A 348 -18.12 7.63 -4.42
CA PHE A 348 -16.94 8.23 -5.04
C PHE A 348 -16.82 7.82 -6.52
N TYR A 349 -16.87 6.52 -6.81
CA TYR A 349 -16.77 6.04 -8.20
C TYR A 349 -18.00 6.38 -9.04
N LEU A 350 -19.20 6.42 -8.44
CA LEU A 350 -20.41 6.90 -9.13
C LEU A 350 -20.25 8.38 -9.53
N GLY A 351 -19.75 9.23 -8.63
CA GLY A 351 -19.45 10.63 -8.90
C GLY A 351 -18.47 10.80 -10.07
N LEU A 352 -17.38 10.02 -10.10
CA LEU A 352 -16.44 10.03 -11.22
C LEU A 352 -17.08 9.58 -12.53
N LEU A 353 -17.91 8.53 -12.52
CA LEU A 353 -18.61 8.06 -13.71
C LEU A 353 -19.58 9.10 -14.26
N VAL A 354 -20.29 9.82 -13.40
CA VAL A 354 -21.20 10.92 -13.79
C VAL A 354 -20.40 12.09 -14.40
N GLN A 355 -19.29 12.47 -13.76
CA GLN A 355 -18.41 13.55 -14.25
C GLN A 355 -17.82 13.21 -15.63
N VAL A 356 -17.32 12.00 -15.81
CA VAL A 356 -16.77 11.51 -17.07
C VAL A 356 -17.85 11.46 -18.16
N ASP A 357 -19.08 11.04 -17.82
CA ASP A 357 -20.22 11.06 -18.75
C ASP A 357 -20.57 12.49 -19.19
N GLY A 358 -20.61 13.44 -18.25
CA GLY A 358 -20.85 14.85 -18.53
C GLY A 358 -19.78 15.45 -19.46
N TYR A 359 -18.50 15.15 -19.24
CA TYR A 359 -17.43 15.58 -20.12
C TYR A 359 -17.58 14.97 -21.54
N ALA A 360 -17.83 13.66 -21.62
CA ALA A 360 -18.02 12.98 -22.89
C ALA A 360 -19.25 13.52 -23.67
N ALA A 361 -20.31 13.94 -22.96
CA ALA A 361 -21.46 14.61 -23.55
C ALA A 361 -21.09 15.96 -24.14
N LYS A 362 -20.41 16.80 -23.36
CA LYS A 362 -19.98 18.15 -23.77
C LYS A 362 -19.09 18.11 -25.00
N HIS A 363 -18.16 17.18 -25.07
CA HIS A 363 -17.18 17.06 -26.16
C HIS A 363 -17.62 16.09 -27.25
N LYS A 364 -18.87 15.56 -27.19
CA LYS A 364 -19.47 14.66 -28.19
C LYS A 364 -18.60 13.42 -28.49
N LEU A 365 -17.95 12.87 -27.44
CA LEU A 365 -17.06 11.72 -27.57
C LEU A 365 -17.84 10.45 -27.89
N LYS A 366 -17.30 9.63 -28.80
CA LYS A 366 -17.94 8.41 -29.28
C LYS A 366 -17.71 7.22 -28.34
N PRO A 367 -18.57 6.19 -28.36
CA PRO A 367 -18.31 4.90 -27.75
C PRO A 367 -17.10 4.21 -28.39
N ILE A 368 -16.60 3.15 -27.74
CA ILE A 368 -15.62 2.24 -28.34
C ILE A 368 -16.28 1.51 -29.51
N PRO A 369 -15.61 1.37 -30.67
CA PRO A 369 -16.10 0.57 -31.78
C PRO A 369 -16.48 -0.84 -31.33
N PRO A 370 -17.61 -1.41 -31.77
CA PRO A 370 -18.06 -2.73 -31.32
C PRO A 370 -17.01 -3.86 -31.57
N GLU A 371 -16.22 -3.73 -32.61
CA GLU A 371 -15.13 -4.65 -32.96
C GLU A 371 -14.00 -4.69 -31.94
N ASP A 372 -13.75 -3.59 -31.23
CA ASP A 372 -12.70 -3.46 -30.23
C ASP A 372 -13.16 -3.86 -28.81
N ILE A 373 -14.45 -4.16 -28.64
CA ILE A 373 -15.02 -4.55 -27.35
C ILE A 373 -14.96 -6.06 -27.18
N PRO A 374 -14.15 -6.57 -26.23
CA PRO A 374 -14.10 -8.01 -26.01
C PRO A 374 -15.42 -8.55 -25.44
N GLY A 375 -15.81 -9.73 -25.85
CA GLY A 375 -17.00 -10.40 -25.33
C GLY A 375 -16.85 -10.71 -23.84
N TRP A 376 -17.81 -10.27 -23.01
CA TRP A 376 -17.74 -10.43 -21.56
C TRP A 376 -17.62 -11.89 -21.10
N ARG A 377 -18.29 -12.85 -21.80
CA ARG A 377 -18.21 -14.28 -21.51
C ARG A 377 -16.82 -14.83 -21.80
N GLN A 378 -16.18 -14.37 -22.85
CA GLN A 378 -14.81 -14.75 -23.19
C GLN A 378 -13.84 -14.24 -22.11
N VAL A 379 -13.94 -12.95 -21.75
CA VAL A 379 -13.09 -12.36 -20.71
C VAL A 379 -13.26 -13.09 -19.37
N LEU A 380 -14.49 -13.35 -18.95
CA LEU A 380 -14.75 -14.13 -17.74
C LEU A 380 -14.17 -15.55 -17.83
N GLY A 381 -14.34 -16.23 -18.95
CA GLY A 381 -13.78 -17.58 -19.18
C GLY A 381 -12.25 -17.63 -19.12
N GLU A 382 -11.56 -16.49 -19.41
CA GLU A 382 -10.11 -16.39 -19.35
C GLU A 382 -9.57 -16.14 -17.94
N GLY A 383 -10.33 -15.43 -17.08
CA GLY A 383 -9.81 -14.95 -15.79
C GLY A 383 -10.79 -15.03 -14.60
N TRP A 384 -11.80 -15.88 -14.64
CA TRP A 384 -12.79 -16.02 -13.56
C TRP A 384 -12.16 -16.33 -12.19
N TYR A 385 -10.99 -16.95 -12.16
CA TYR A 385 -10.26 -17.26 -10.94
C TYR A 385 -9.81 -16.02 -10.16
N TYR A 386 -9.62 -14.88 -10.81
CA TYR A 386 -9.36 -13.61 -10.11
C TYR A 386 -10.59 -13.16 -9.32
N ILE A 387 -11.78 -13.32 -9.91
CA ILE A 387 -13.05 -13.02 -9.23
C ILE A 387 -13.26 -14.02 -8.08
N ALA A 388 -12.96 -15.30 -8.29
CA ALA A 388 -13.04 -16.30 -7.23
C ALA A 388 -12.10 -15.98 -6.06
N GLY A 389 -10.89 -15.48 -6.34
CA GLY A 389 -9.96 -15.00 -5.31
C GLY A 389 -10.48 -13.81 -4.52
N LEU A 390 -11.07 -12.82 -5.20
CA LEU A 390 -11.72 -11.69 -4.53
C LEU A 390 -12.93 -12.13 -3.71
N ALA A 391 -13.77 -13.03 -4.24
CA ALA A 391 -14.90 -13.59 -3.52
C ALA A 391 -14.47 -14.37 -2.27
N MET A 392 -13.40 -15.17 -2.37
CA MET A 392 -12.79 -15.86 -1.24
C MET A 392 -12.27 -14.88 -0.19
N LEU A 393 -11.66 -13.79 -0.62
CA LEU A 393 -11.14 -12.77 0.29
C LEU A 393 -12.29 -12.08 1.05
N VAL A 394 -13.36 -11.67 0.35
CA VAL A 394 -14.56 -11.09 0.98
C VAL A 394 -15.23 -12.11 1.91
N PHE A 395 -15.43 -13.33 1.46
CA PHE A 395 -16.04 -14.40 2.26
C PHE A 395 -15.25 -14.67 3.54
N GLY A 396 -13.93 -14.84 3.43
CA GLY A 396 -13.08 -15.13 4.58
C GLY A 396 -12.94 -13.96 5.54
N MET A 397 -12.92 -12.70 5.04
CA MET A 397 -12.81 -11.52 5.89
C MET A 397 -14.13 -11.16 6.57
N VAL A 398 -15.23 -11.12 5.82
CA VAL A 398 -16.51 -10.59 6.31
C VAL A 398 -17.35 -11.66 6.97
N TYR A 399 -17.49 -12.82 6.34
CA TYR A 399 -18.37 -13.88 6.85
C TYR A 399 -17.68 -14.79 7.87
N MET A 400 -16.48 -15.28 7.52
CA MET A 400 -15.75 -16.23 8.38
C MET A 400 -14.88 -15.53 9.44
N ARG A 401 -14.60 -14.22 9.29
CA ARG A 401 -13.73 -13.40 10.17
C ARG A 401 -12.35 -14.04 10.42
N TRP A 402 -11.77 -14.67 9.40
CA TRP A 402 -10.45 -15.31 9.51
C TRP A 402 -9.29 -14.31 9.67
N GLY A 403 -9.56 -13.00 9.48
CA GLY A 403 -8.52 -11.97 9.64
C GLY A 403 -7.42 -12.05 8.59
N ALA A 404 -6.21 -11.71 8.98
CA ALA A 404 -5.07 -11.49 8.10
C ALA A 404 -4.55 -12.73 7.35
N ILE A 405 -4.98 -13.94 7.69
CA ILE A 405 -4.63 -15.17 6.95
C ILE A 405 -5.49 -15.34 5.67
N THR A 406 -6.66 -14.71 5.61
CA THR A 406 -7.58 -14.83 4.47
C THR A 406 -6.93 -14.52 3.11
N PRO A 407 -6.13 -13.45 2.97
CA PRO A 407 -5.45 -13.16 1.71
C PRO A 407 -4.49 -14.27 1.25
N VAL A 408 -3.87 -15.00 2.18
CA VAL A 408 -3.01 -16.15 1.85
C VAL A 408 -3.83 -17.28 1.25
N TYR A 409 -5.00 -17.58 1.82
CA TYR A 409 -5.92 -18.56 1.26
C TYR A 409 -6.43 -18.12 -0.13
N ALA A 410 -6.80 -16.85 -0.27
CA ALA A 410 -7.23 -16.30 -1.56
C ALA A 410 -6.11 -16.36 -2.62
N ALA A 411 -4.87 -16.06 -2.24
CA ALA A 411 -3.69 -16.17 -3.11
C ALA A 411 -3.45 -17.62 -3.55
N GLY A 412 -3.50 -18.56 -2.60
CA GLY A 412 -3.38 -19.99 -2.87
C GLY A 412 -4.48 -20.50 -3.81
N LEU A 413 -5.73 -20.07 -3.57
CA LEU A 413 -6.87 -20.41 -4.44
C LEU A 413 -6.66 -19.91 -5.88
N VAL A 414 -6.31 -18.63 -6.06
CA VAL A 414 -6.06 -18.05 -7.39
C VAL A 414 -4.94 -18.80 -8.11
N LEU A 415 -3.85 -19.09 -7.41
CA LEU A 415 -2.72 -19.83 -7.98
C LEU A 415 -3.15 -21.25 -8.41
N ALA A 416 -3.84 -21.99 -7.53
CA ALA A 416 -4.31 -23.34 -7.82
C ALA A 416 -5.30 -23.37 -9.00
N LEU A 417 -6.29 -22.50 -9.02
CA LEU A 417 -7.28 -22.41 -10.09
C LEU A 417 -6.63 -22.02 -11.44
N LYS A 418 -5.69 -21.09 -11.43
CA LYS A 418 -4.97 -20.70 -12.64
C LYS A 418 -4.10 -21.82 -13.18
N MET A 419 -3.39 -22.55 -12.31
CA MET A 419 -2.58 -23.70 -12.72
C MET A 419 -3.45 -24.82 -13.28
N THR A 420 -4.58 -25.14 -12.66
CA THR A 420 -5.51 -26.17 -13.16
C THR A 420 -6.11 -25.77 -14.52
N GLN A 421 -6.56 -24.52 -14.67
CA GLN A 421 -7.07 -24.03 -15.96
C GLN A 421 -5.99 -24.07 -17.06
N GLY A 422 -4.76 -23.70 -16.74
CA GLY A 422 -3.62 -23.76 -17.64
C GLY A 422 -3.33 -25.20 -18.09
N SER A 423 -3.30 -26.14 -17.13
CA SER A 423 -3.09 -27.57 -17.41
C SER A 423 -4.20 -28.15 -18.30
N VAL A 424 -5.47 -27.86 -18.01
CA VAL A 424 -6.61 -28.31 -18.82
C VAL A 424 -6.53 -27.76 -20.25
N LYS A 425 -6.27 -26.47 -20.42
CA LYS A 425 -6.10 -25.87 -21.75
C LYS A 425 -4.94 -26.51 -22.52
N HIS A 426 -3.83 -26.79 -21.84
CA HIS A 426 -2.67 -27.45 -22.43
C HIS A 426 -3.01 -28.87 -22.89
N VAL A 427 -3.68 -29.68 -22.06
CA VAL A 427 -4.10 -31.05 -22.42
C VAL A 427 -5.05 -31.04 -23.62
N ILE A 428 -6.02 -30.09 -23.66
CA ILE A 428 -6.97 -29.98 -24.76
C ILE A 428 -6.23 -29.58 -26.07
N ALA A 429 -5.29 -28.63 -26.00
CA ALA A 429 -4.49 -28.19 -27.15
C ALA A 429 -3.59 -29.30 -27.64
N SER A 430 -2.97 -30.06 -26.73
CA SER A 430 -2.15 -31.23 -27.03
C SER A 430 -2.92 -32.29 -27.83
N ARG A 431 -4.15 -32.58 -27.40
CA ARG A 431 -5.04 -33.53 -28.09
C ARG A 431 -5.47 -33.07 -29.51
N ARG A 432 -5.54 -31.73 -29.73
CA ARG A 432 -5.99 -31.17 -31.02
C ARG A 432 -4.86 -30.97 -32.02
N GLN A 433 -3.64 -30.66 -31.59
CA GLN A 433 -2.53 -30.23 -32.47
C GLN A 433 -1.31 -31.17 -32.49
N GLY A 434 -1.35 -32.28 -31.76
CA GLY A 434 -0.35 -33.36 -31.90
C GLY A 434 0.98 -33.17 -31.17
N THR A 435 1.40 -31.99 -30.80
CA THR A 435 2.64 -31.76 -30.01
C THR A 435 2.70 -30.39 -29.29
N PRO A 436 2.19 -30.23 -28.09
CA PRO A 436 2.73 -29.23 -27.17
C PRO A 436 3.71 -29.90 -26.21
N SER A 437 4.94 -29.37 -26.15
CA SER A 437 5.91 -29.89 -25.20
C SER A 437 5.47 -29.55 -23.74
N PRO A 438 5.47 -30.53 -22.82
CA PRO A 438 5.22 -30.27 -21.38
C PRO A 438 6.15 -29.22 -20.81
N GLU A 439 7.36 -29.08 -21.34
CA GLU A 439 8.36 -28.08 -20.99
C GLU A 439 7.85 -26.63 -21.16
N GLY A 440 7.12 -26.34 -22.24
CA GLY A 440 6.59 -25.00 -22.49
C GLY A 440 5.54 -24.55 -21.45
N PHE A 441 4.72 -25.48 -20.97
CA PHE A 441 3.74 -25.21 -19.92
C PHE A 441 4.42 -24.90 -18.59
N PHE A 442 5.37 -25.73 -18.17
CA PHE A 442 6.08 -25.58 -16.91
C PHE A 442 6.91 -24.29 -16.86
N ILE A 443 7.62 -23.97 -17.97
CA ILE A 443 8.37 -22.72 -18.10
C ILE A 443 7.46 -21.49 -17.99
N ASN A 444 6.27 -21.52 -18.63
CA ASN A 444 5.32 -20.42 -18.54
C ASN A 444 4.73 -20.27 -17.12
N ALA A 445 4.44 -21.37 -16.45
CA ALA A 445 3.97 -21.36 -15.05
C ALA A 445 5.04 -20.76 -14.12
N LEU A 446 6.31 -21.16 -14.27
CA LEU A 446 7.44 -20.61 -13.51
C LEU A 446 7.62 -19.11 -13.76
N ARG A 447 7.56 -18.64 -15.01
CA ARG A 447 7.66 -17.22 -15.34
C ARG A 447 6.54 -16.38 -14.71
N GLN A 448 5.32 -16.92 -14.67
CA GLN A 448 4.19 -16.23 -14.04
C GLN A 448 4.32 -16.21 -12.53
N ALA A 449 4.80 -17.28 -11.92
CA ALA A 449 5.11 -17.31 -10.48
C ALA A 449 6.23 -16.32 -10.13
N GLU A 450 7.30 -16.27 -10.92
CA GLU A 450 8.38 -15.28 -10.79
C GLU A 450 7.81 -13.85 -10.86
N ALA A 451 7.01 -13.56 -11.88
CA ALA A 451 6.37 -12.25 -12.02
C ALA A 451 5.50 -11.87 -10.81
N GLY A 452 4.73 -12.84 -10.28
CA GLY A 452 3.95 -12.67 -9.06
C GLY A 452 4.82 -12.37 -7.85
N LEU A 453 5.91 -13.11 -7.66
CA LEU A 453 6.85 -12.90 -6.56
C LEU A 453 7.58 -11.56 -6.66
N VAL A 454 7.98 -11.14 -7.87
CA VAL A 454 8.59 -9.81 -8.10
C VAL A 454 7.65 -8.69 -7.70
N GLN A 455 6.37 -8.79 -8.08
CA GLN A 455 5.37 -7.79 -7.70
C GLN A 455 5.09 -7.82 -6.19
N THR A 456 4.97 -9.00 -5.61
CA THR A 456 4.85 -9.19 -4.15
C THR A 456 6.02 -8.54 -3.42
N ALA A 457 7.27 -8.83 -3.83
CA ALA A 457 8.47 -8.21 -3.27
C ALA A 457 8.45 -6.69 -3.36
N SER A 458 8.05 -6.14 -4.52
CA SER A 458 7.96 -4.69 -4.71
C SER A 458 6.96 -4.03 -3.76
N LEU A 459 5.77 -4.61 -3.59
CA LEU A 459 4.73 -4.08 -2.70
C LEU A 459 5.17 -4.16 -1.23
N ILE A 460 5.69 -5.31 -0.81
CA ILE A 460 6.16 -5.53 0.56
C ILE A 460 7.32 -4.59 0.90
N ASN A 461 8.32 -4.47 0.02
CA ASN A 461 9.47 -3.60 0.23
C ASN A 461 9.08 -2.13 0.37
N TYR A 462 8.13 -1.69 -0.46
CA TYR A 462 7.62 -0.32 -0.39
C TYR A 462 6.94 -0.03 0.95
N ALA A 463 6.09 -0.92 1.41
CA ALA A 463 5.41 -0.76 2.70
C ALA A 463 6.38 -0.93 3.88
N ALA A 464 7.22 -1.95 3.85
CA ALA A 464 8.19 -2.21 4.90
C ALA A 464 9.13 -1.02 5.13
N ALA A 465 9.57 -0.35 4.07
CA ALA A 465 10.43 0.84 4.18
C ALA A 465 9.76 2.00 4.94
N ILE A 466 8.43 2.14 4.83
CA ILE A 466 7.67 3.13 5.58
C ILE A 466 7.51 2.71 7.04
N PHE A 467 7.07 1.48 7.27
CA PHE A 467 6.83 0.98 8.62
C PHE A 467 8.13 0.84 9.45
N PHE A 468 9.27 0.68 8.79
CA PHE A 468 10.58 0.62 9.43
C PHE A 468 10.88 1.85 10.30
N GLY A 469 10.59 3.06 9.78
CA GLY A 469 10.82 4.31 10.50
C GLY A 469 9.67 4.76 11.40
N MET A 470 8.44 4.24 11.19
CA MET A 470 7.24 4.74 11.84
C MET A 470 7.31 4.72 13.37
N GLY A 471 8.09 3.79 13.94
CA GLY A 471 8.29 3.70 15.38
C GLY A 471 8.82 4.98 16.01
N PHE A 472 9.64 5.78 15.30
CA PHE A 472 10.10 7.07 15.83
C PHE A 472 8.98 8.09 16.01
N ILE A 473 8.01 8.10 15.09
CA ILE A 473 6.85 9.00 15.19
C ILE A 473 5.99 8.60 16.40
N LEU A 474 5.75 7.31 16.56
CA LEU A 474 4.94 6.79 17.66
C LEU A 474 5.60 7.04 19.02
N VAL A 475 6.89 6.71 19.15
CA VAL A 475 7.66 7.00 20.37
C VAL A 475 7.64 8.50 20.69
N GLY A 476 7.86 9.35 19.66
CA GLY A 476 7.86 10.80 19.83
C GLY A 476 6.54 11.37 20.33
N LEU A 477 5.41 10.87 19.84
CA LEU A 477 4.08 11.37 20.19
C LEU A 477 3.55 10.75 21.49
N LEU A 478 3.73 9.45 21.69
CA LEU A 478 3.10 8.73 22.78
C LEU A 478 3.88 8.90 24.09
N LYS A 479 5.20 8.69 24.07
CA LYS A 479 6.02 8.77 25.29
C LYS A 479 6.17 10.19 25.85
N THR A 480 6.15 11.22 24.99
CA THR A 480 6.19 12.61 25.46
C THR A 480 4.86 13.08 26.06
N GLY A 481 3.77 12.35 25.84
CA GLY A 481 2.43 12.76 26.24
C GLY A 481 1.85 13.91 25.42
N VAL A 482 2.54 14.39 24.39
CA VAL A 482 2.11 15.52 23.57
C VAL A 482 0.82 15.23 22.82
N ALA A 483 0.58 13.99 22.45
CA ALA A 483 -0.69 13.61 21.84
C ALA A 483 -1.87 13.98 22.73
N MET A 484 -1.76 13.75 24.05
CA MET A 484 -2.78 14.15 25.03
C MET A 484 -2.84 15.67 25.21
N GLY A 485 -1.70 16.36 25.21
CA GLY A 485 -1.63 17.82 25.28
C GLY A 485 -2.36 18.50 24.12
N VAL A 486 -2.11 18.05 22.89
CA VAL A 486 -2.82 18.55 21.70
C VAL A 486 -4.31 18.22 21.75
N THR A 487 -4.68 17.02 22.21
CA THR A 487 -6.07 16.63 22.43
C THR A 487 -6.79 17.60 23.37
N ASN A 488 -6.22 17.85 24.54
CA ASN A 488 -6.81 18.78 25.53
C ASN A 488 -6.90 20.21 24.99
N TRP A 489 -5.88 20.67 24.27
CA TRP A 489 -5.92 21.97 23.62
C TRP A 489 -7.03 22.08 22.57
N MET A 490 -7.20 21.05 21.72
CA MET A 490 -8.29 21.03 20.73
C MET A 490 -9.66 21.12 21.39
N VAL A 491 -9.88 20.39 22.49
CA VAL A 491 -11.11 20.44 23.26
C VAL A 491 -11.33 21.86 23.79
N ASN A 492 -10.31 22.45 24.42
CA ASN A 492 -10.42 23.78 25.03
C ASN A 492 -10.58 24.90 23.99
N ALA A 493 -9.82 24.87 22.90
CA ALA A 493 -9.86 25.88 21.83
C ALA A 493 -11.13 25.80 20.98
N GLY A 494 -11.67 24.59 20.78
CA GLY A 494 -12.91 24.37 20.02
C GLY A 494 -14.17 24.80 20.79
N GLY A 495 -14.08 25.13 22.10
CA GLY A 495 -15.21 25.53 22.91
C GLY A 495 -16.36 24.53 22.91
N GLU A 496 -16.04 23.25 22.89
CA GLU A 496 -16.99 22.13 22.73
C GLU A 496 -17.72 22.09 21.36
N ASN A 497 -17.36 22.97 20.42
CA ASN A 497 -17.95 22.97 19.10
C ASN A 497 -17.31 21.86 18.20
N LEU A 498 -17.95 20.70 18.21
CA LEU A 498 -17.56 19.53 17.46
C LEU A 498 -17.34 19.82 15.95
N TYR A 499 -18.24 20.58 15.35
CA TYR A 499 -18.21 20.87 13.91
C TYR A 499 -17.02 21.75 13.53
N PHE A 500 -16.65 22.70 14.39
CA PHE A 500 -15.46 23.53 14.18
C PHE A 500 -14.18 22.70 14.23
N ILE A 501 -14.06 21.77 15.18
CA ILE A 501 -12.89 20.90 15.31
C ILE A 501 -12.82 19.93 14.12
N LEU A 502 -13.94 19.33 13.72
CA LEU A 502 -13.99 18.47 12.52
C LEU A 502 -13.56 19.23 11.27
N PHE A 503 -14.01 20.49 11.11
CA PHE A 503 -13.61 21.32 9.98
C PHE A 503 -12.11 21.67 10.02
N ALA A 504 -11.57 22.00 11.18
CA ALA A 504 -10.13 22.24 11.35
C ALA A 504 -9.31 20.98 11.02
N CYS A 505 -9.73 19.81 11.47
CA CYS A 505 -9.10 18.53 11.13
C CYS A 505 -9.19 18.20 9.64
N PHE A 506 -10.31 18.53 9.00
CA PHE A 506 -10.46 18.41 7.55
C PHE A 506 -9.43 19.27 6.80
N ILE A 507 -9.33 20.55 7.14
CA ILE A 507 -8.33 21.46 6.54
C ILE A 507 -6.90 20.94 6.78
N PHE A 508 -6.59 20.51 8.01
CA PHE A 508 -5.29 19.95 8.33
C PHE A 508 -4.98 18.70 7.48
N SER A 509 -5.94 17.77 7.34
CA SER A 509 -5.81 16.56 6.52
C SER A 509 -5.46 16.89 5.07
N VAL A 510 -6.20 17.83 4.48
CA VAL A 510 -6.01 18.22 3.08
C VAL A 510 -4.66 18.92 2.91
N VAL A 511 -4.32 19.89 3.74
CA VAL A 511 -3.07 20.67 3.65
C VAL A 511 -1.85 19.76 3.81
N MET A 512 -1.84 18.88 4.80
CA MET A 512 -0.75 17.91 4.99
C MET A 512 -0.68 16.92 3.82
N GLY A 513 -1.84 16.47 3.34
CA GLY A 513 -1.93 15.58 2.17
C GLY A 513 -1.38 16.22 0.89
N MET A 514 -1.62 17.53 0.67
CA MET A 514 -1.07 18.32 -0.44
C MET A 514 0.46 18.33 -0.45
N GLY A 515 1.09 18.26 0.72
CA GLY A 515 2.55 18.11 0.87
C GLY A 515 3.08 16.71 0.57
N GLY A 516 2.22 15.76 0.16
CA GLY A 516 2.58 14.35 -0.03
C GLY A 516 2.68 13.56 1.27
N LEU A 517 2.24 14.13 2.39
CA LEU A 517 2.30 13.55 3.74
C LEU A 517 0.96 12.92 4.17
N GLN A 518 0.20 12.33 3.25
CA GLN A 518 -1.13 11.76 3.50
C GLN A 518 -1.14 10.76 4.67
N ARG A 519 -0.17 9.85 4.68
CA ARG A 519 -0.05 8.83 5.74
C ARG A 519 0.25 9.46 7.10
N THR A 520 1.10 10.46 7.10
CA THR A 520 1.43 11.26 8.29
C THR A 520 0.24 12.02 8.82
N ALA A 521 -0.51 12.68 7.94
CA ALA A 521 -1.73 13.41 8.32
C ALA A 521 -2.72 12.49 9.02
N TYR A 522 -2.96 11.31 8.45
CA TYR A 522 -3.85 10.32 9.07
C TYR A 522 -3.32 9.87 10.44
N ILE A 523 -2.04 9.49 10.55
CA ILE A 523 -1.44 9.01 11.81
C ILE A 523 -1.57 10.06 12.91
N LEU A 524 -1.22 11.31 12.60
CA LEU A 524 -1.32 12.41 13.57
C LEU A 524 -2.76 12.62 14.04
N LEU A 525 -3.70 12.69 13.12
CA LEU A 525 -5.11 12.90 13.46
C LEU A 525 -5.72 11.69 14.19
N ALA A 526 -5.34 10.48 13.79
CA ALA A 526 -5.78 9.26 14.45
C ALA A 526 -5.34 9.22 15.93
N ILE A 527 -4.10 9.61 16.21
CA ILE A 527 -3.56 9.59 17.58
C ILE A 527 -4.10 10.78 18.40
N ILE A 528 -4.23 11.95 17.79
CA ILE A 528 -4.50 13.21 18.49
C ILE A 528 -6.00 13.55 18.46
N ALA A 529 -6.59 13.63 17.27
CA ALA A 529 -7.93 14.16 17.09
C ALA A 529 -9.04 13.15 17.40
N VAL A 530 -8.82 11.86 17.14
CA VAL A 530 -9.86 10.84 17.40
C VAL A 530 -10.25 10.79 18.87
N PRO A 531 -9.31 10.69 19.85
CA PRO A 531 -9.69 10.68 21.27
C PRO A 531 -10.38 11.97 21.70
N ALA A 532 -9.92 13.14 21.20
CA ALA A 532 -10.52 14.44 21.50
C ALA A 532 -11.99 14.52 21.03
N LEU A 533 -12.23 14.17 19.77
CA LEU A 533 -13.56 14.24 19.17
C LEU A 533 -14.51 13.21 19.77
N MET A 534 -14.03 12.03 20.14
CA MET A 534 -14.84 11.07 20.89
C MET A 534 -15.26 11.62 22.26
N GLY A 535 -14.33 12.23 23.01
CA GLY A 535 -14.61 12.84 24.31
C GLY A 535 -15.65 13.97 24.21
N ILE A 536 -15.49 14.89 23.24
CA ILE A 536 -16.45 15.98 23.03
C ILE A 536 -17.81 15.45 22.57
N SER A 537 -17.82 14.56 21.60
CA SER A 537 -19.08 14.05 21.03
C SER A 537 -19.90 13.24 22.03
N SER A 538 -19.28 12.60 23.01
CA SER A 538 -19.98 11.85 24.05
C SER A 538 -20.79 12.74 25.01
N THR A 539 -20.48 14.03 25.08
CA THR A 539 -21.21 15.02 25.91
C THR A 539 -22.35 15.71 25.17
N LEU A 540 -22.47 15.50 23.85
CA LEU A 540 -23.49 16.14 23.03
C LEU A 540 -24.78 15.32 22.99
N PRO A 541 -25.97 15.94 23.21
CA PRO A 541 -27.25 15.22 23.21
C PRO A 541 -27.53 14.45 21.93
N GLU A 542 -27.02 14.93 20.78
CA GLU A 542 -27.20 14.33 19.46
C GLU A 542 -26.51 12.97 19.34
N PHE A 543 -25.45 12.74 20.11
CA PHE A 543 -24.63 11.54 20.09
C PHE A 543 -24.68 10.73 21.40
N GLU A 544 -25.40 11.21 22.41
CA GLU A 544 -25.48 10.59 23.74
C GLU A 544 -25.95 9.12 23.66
N ALA A 545 -26.96 8.84 22.81
CA ALA A 545 -27.49 7.51 22.58
C ALA A 545 -26.46 6.51 22.02
N TYR A 546 -25.39 7.00 21.43
CA TYR A 546 -24.32 6.21 20.80
C TYR A 546 -23.00 6.28 21.59
N GLY A 547 -22.97 7.01 22.72
CA GLY A 547 -21.74 7.25 23.49
C GLY A 547 -20.69 8.11 22.76
N GLY A 548 -21.13 8.94 21.81
CA GLY A 548 -20.29 9.79 20.96
C GLY A 548 -20.32 9.37 19.48
N ILE A 549 -19.52 10.06 18.65
CA ILE A 549 -19.33 9.65 17.24
C ILE A 549 -18.62 8.30 17.21
N PRO A 550 -19.09 7.33 16.39
CA PRO A 550 -18.44 6.03 16.27
C PRO A 550 -16.95 6.16 15.90
N LEU A 551 -16.10 5.46 16.63
CA LEU A 551 -14.65 5.43 16.41
C LEU A 551 -14.28 5.15 14.94
N LEU A 552 -14.96 4.19 14.32
CA LEU A 552 -14.78 3.85 12.91
C LEU A 552 -15.14 5.02 12.00
N GLY A 553 -16.22 5.75 12.27
CA GLY A 553 -16.65 6.92 11.49
C GLY A 553 -15.61 8.04 11.48
N LEU A 554 -15.05 8.39 12.65
CA LEU A 554 -13.98 9.40 12.75
C LEU A 554 -12.72 8.98 12.00
N ASN A 555 -12.31 7.72 12.15
CA ASN A 555 -11.13 7.21 11.44
C ASN A 555 -11.32 7.21 9.92
N LEU A 556 -12.49 6.83 9.43
CA LEU A 556 -12.81 6.88 8.00
C LEU A 556 -12.87 8.32 7.48
N PHE A 557 -13.39 9.25 8.26
CA PHE A 557 -13.36 10.68 7.92
C PHE A 557 -11.92 11.16 7.68
N PHE A 558 -11.00 10.89 8.60
CA PHE A 558 -9.60 11.28 8.44
C PHE A 558 -8.90 10.54 7.30
N LEU A 559 -9.20 9.27 7.11
CA LEU A 559 -8.66 8.48 6.02
C LEU A 559 -9.04 9.08 4.67
N PHE A 560 -10.32 9.33 4.44
CA PHE A 560 -10.81 9.83 3.16
C PHE A 560 -10.25 11.22 2.84
N TYR A 561 -10.24 12.12 3.80
CA TYR A 561 -9.73 13.47 3.55
C TYR A 561 -8.20 13.56 3.46
N SER A 562 -7.45 12.70 4.14
CA SER A 562 -6.00 12.64 3.95
C SER A 562 -5.62 12.13 2.56
N THR A 563 -6.39 11.20 1.98
CA THR A 563 -6.12 10.68 0.63
C THR A 563 -6.43 11.69 -0.47
N LEU A 564 -7.39 12.62 -0.27
CA LEU A 564 -7.67 13.70 -1.22
C LEU A 564 -6.47 14.61 -1.48
N GLY A 565 -5.60 14.80 -0.50
CA GLY A 565 -4.37 15.58 -0.67
C GLY A 565 -3.46 15.05 -1.77
N GLY A 566 -3.54 13.76 -2.12
CA GLY A 566 -2.71 13.15 -3.17
C GLY A 566 -3.00 13.62 -4.60
N ILE A 567 -4.20 14.12 -4.84
CA ILE A 567 -4.59 14.72 -6.12
C ILE A 567 -4.57 16.25 -6.09
N THR A 568 -4.35 16.85 -4.94
CA THR A 568 -4.45 18.30 -4.74
C THR A 568 -3.07 18.97 -4.86
N PRO A 569 -2.93 20.05 -5.68
CA PRO A 569 -1.70 20.83 -5.73
C PRO A 569 -1.29 21.37 -4.34
N PRO A 570 0.00 21.64 -4.04
CA PRO A 570 1.10 21.82 -5.02
C PRO A 570 1.85 20.54 -5.41
N VAL A 571 1.87 19.49 -4.60
CA VAL A 571 2.64 18.27 -4.93
C VAL A 571 1.85 17.34 -5.83
N ALA A 572 0.56 17.14 -5.55
CA ALA A 572 -0.38 16.34 -6.35
C ALA A 572 0.25 15.03 -6.85
N LEU A 573 0.81 14.22 -5.94
CA LEU A 573 1.66 13.07 -6.27
C LEU A 573 1.01 12.12 -7.29
N HIS A 574 -0.28 11.88 -7.18
CA HIS A 574 -1.02 10.99 -8.08
C HIS A 574 -1.13 11.60 -9.49
N SER A 575 -1.40 12.90 -9.58
CA SER A 575 -1.46 13.61 -10.86
C SER A 575 -0.09 13.69 -11.56
N VAL A 576 1.01 13.79 -10.79
CA VAL A 576 2.37 13.78 -11.34
C VAL A 576 2.78 12.40 -11.86
N VAL A 577 2.21 11.33 -11.32
CA VAL A 577 2.48 9.97 -11.76
C VAL A 577 1.65 9.60 -12.99
N ALA A 578 0.40 10.07 -13.07
CA ALA A 578 -0.49 9.91 -14.22
C ALA A 578 -0.01 10.76 -15.42
#